data_0efb58ceadd16102ca0b99ea2ffe2ce7
#
_entry.id   0efb58ceadd16102ca0b99ea2ffe2ce7
#
_cell.length_a   1.000
_cell.length_b   1.000
_cell.length_c   1.000
_cell.angle_alpha   90.00
_cell.angle_beta   90.00
_cell.angle_gamma   90.00
#
_symmetry.space_group_name_H-M   'P 1'
#
loop_
_entity.id
_entity.type
_entity.pdbx_description
1 polymer ?
#
loop_
_entity_poly.entity_id
_entity_poly.type
_entity_poly.pdbx_seq_one_letter_code
_entity_poly.pdbx_strand_id
1 'polypeptide(L)'
;MFYIYTKTKRAEVKFSVNLTAEEVRDYMNNNLFLDYPDLNKDDYIIVESNEAFKNPTYDPSTNMIREMSREELIEEGIEVQLEQGEVVRDKKIIRIPKPNKNEKYLTWNRETAVWEYDSKREKDDYFNLVDQLKNEALEYGFDYKNHRQRLRTKDLIYMEISIKSLEIGKKKTKKDLKSTWYFQDGFGMPMSVTDLEDMMFSGTMFIQSIFNTESFFKTEIEPKELTISEFKDKVNELHNLVMKAVGGNEWK
;
A
#
# COMPACT_ATOMS: atom_id res chain seq x y z
N MET A 1 -5.43 -42.60 17.80
CA MET A 1 -5.82 -42.68 19.24
C MET A 1 -7.32 -42.47 19.35
N PHE A 2 -7.98 -43.13 20.29
CA PHE A 2 -9.42 -42.94 20.51
C PHE A 2 -9.65 -42.13 21.78
N TYR A 3 -10.53 -41.15 21.68
CA TYR A 3 -10.96 -40.31 22.79
C TYR A 3 -12.43 -40.54 23.07
N ILE A 4 -12.79 -40.65 24.33
CA ILE A 4 -14.14 -40.92 24.80
C ILE A 4 -14.66 -39.66 25.46
N TYR A 5 -15.63 -38.99 24.84
CA TYR A 5 -16.20 -37.73 25.27
C TYR A 5 -17.58 -37.92 25.87
N THR A 6 -17.95 -37.03 26.80
CA THR A 6 -19.31 -36.91 27.26
C THR A 6 -20.20 -36.26 26.21
N LYS A 7 -21.45 -36.69 26.07
CA LYS A 7 -22.47 -36.05 25.20
C LYS A 7 -23.10 -34.85 25.88
N THR A 8 -22.30 -33.86 26.17
CA THR A 8 -22.75 -32.61 26.82
C THR A 8 -22.37 -31.39 25.98
N LYS A 9 -23.04 -30.25 26.19
CA LYS A 9 -22.71 -28.99 25.54
C LYS A 9 -21.25 -28.58 25.78
N ARG A 10 -20.74 -28.85 26.97
CA ARG A 10 -19.32 -28.75 27.31
C ARG A 10 -18.79 -30.17 27.49
N ALA A 11 -18.44 -30.77 26.36
CA ALA A 11 -17.95 -32.16 26.36
C ALA A 11 -16.62 -32.27 27.08
N GLU A 12 -16.41 -33.31 27.79
CA GLU A 12 -15.16 -33.61 28.49
C GLU A 12 -14.59 -34.90 27.99
N VAL A 13 -13.25 -34.96 27.84
CA VAL A 13 -12.53 -36.19 27.61
C VAL A 13 -12.50 -36.96 28.93
N LYS A 14 -13.17 -38.09 28.98
CA LYS A 14 -13.12 -38.98 30.15
C LYS A 14 -11.98 -39.98 30.07
N PHE A 15 -11.77 -40.53 28.85
CA PHE A 15 -10.74 -41.54 28.62
C PHE A 15 -10.07 -41.25 27.27
N SER A 16 -8.77 -41.64 27.18
CA SER A 16 -8.08 -41.78 25.90
C SER A 16 -7.42 -43.16 25.87
N VAL A 17 -7.58 -43.88 24.78
CA VAL A 17 -7.06 -45.27 24.65
C VAL A 17 -6.35 -45.42 23.32
N ASN A 18 -5.25 -46.17 23.37
CA ASN A 18 -4.47 -46.51 22.18
C ASN A 18 -4.73 -48.00 21.79
N LEU A 19 -5.96 -48.25 21.42
CA LEU A 19 -6.45 -49.56 20.99
C LEU A 19 -6.93 -49.45 19.54
N THR A 20 -7.20 -50.58 18.90
CA THR A 20 -7.89 -50.61 17.61
C THR A 20 -9.35 -50.22 17.77
N ALA A 21 -10.03 -49.81 16.70
CA ALA A 21 -11.44 -49.44 16.73
C ALA A 21 -12.36 -50.60 17.20
N GLU A 22 -11.98 -51.84 16.94
CA GLU A 22 -12.71 -53.03 17.37
C GLU A 22 -12.53 -53.25 18.88
N GLU A 23 -11.30 -53.20 19.36
CA GLU A 23 -10.97 -53.35 20.78
C GLU A 23 -11.60 -52.23 21.63
N VAL A 24 -11.63 -50.98 21.14
CA VAL A 24 -12.31 -49.87 21.83
C VAL A 24 -13.81 -50.11 21.93
N ARG A 25 -14.44 -50.58 20.85
CA ARG A 25 -15.87 -50.89 20.87
C ARG A 25 -16.20 -52.03 21.82
N ASP A 26 -15.38 -53.07 21.82
CA ASP A 26 -15.56 -54.19 22.74
C ASP A 26 -15.35 -53.73 24.20
N TYR A 27 -14.29 -52.96 24.45
CA TYR A 27 -14.04 -52.39 25.77
C TYR A 27 -15.20 -51.54 26.27
N MET A 28 -15.72 -50.64 25.44
CA MET A 28 -16.87 -49.77 25.75
C MET A 28 -18.14 -50.55 25.99
N ASN A 29 -18.37 -51.65 25.29
CA ASN A 29 -19.58 -52.44 25.43
C ASN A 29 -19.55 -53.39 26.63
N ASN A 30 -18.36 -53.98 26.95
CA ASN A 30 -18.25 -55.07 27.87
C ASN A 30 -17.46 -54.76 29.14
N ASN A 31 -16.35 -54.04 29.04
CA ASN A 31 -15.37 -53.90 30.12
C ASN A 31 -15.44 -52.57 30.86
N LEU A 32 -15.63 -51.45 30.13
CA LEU A 32 -15.63 -50.10 30.73
C LEU A 32 -16.68 -49.99 31.84
N PHE A 33 -17.89 -50.50 31.60
CA PHE A 33 -19.01 -50.41 32.55
C PHE A 33 -18.93 -51.47 33.68
N LEU A 34 -18.07 -52.46 33.53
CA LEU A 34 -17.68 -53.34 34.65
C LEU A 34 -16.70 -52.63 35.58
N ASP A 35 -15.75 -51.91 35.04
CA ASP A 35 -14.77 -51.14 35.79
C ASP A 35 -15.37 -49.84 36.39
N TYR A 36 -16.36 -49.27 35.70
CA TYR A 36 -17.04 -48.00 36.07
C TYR A 36 -18.56 -48.15 35.99
N PRO A 37 -19.18 -48.86 36.95
CA PRO A 37 -20.61 -49.25 36.88
C PRO A 37 -21.57 -48.06 36.96
N ASP A 38 -21.11 -46.90 37.44
CA ASP A 38 -21.91 -45.68 37.53
C ASP A 38 -22.00 -44.92 36.20
N LEU A 39 -21.27 -45.34 35.16
CA LEU A 39 -21.30 -44.70 33.85
C LEU A 39 -22.37 -45.34 32.96
N ASN A 40 -23.18 -44.50 32.29
CA ASN A 40 -24.07 -44.94 31.26
C ASN A 40 -23.44 -44.77 29.88
N LYS A 41 -23.33 -45.83 29.11
CA LYS A 41 -22.68 -45.84 27.78
C LYS A 41 -23.35 -44.87 26.80
N ASP A 42 -24.65 -44.60 26.97
CA ASP A 42 -25.40 -43.72 26.08
C ASP A 42 -24.99 -42.24 26.27
N ASP A 43 -24.31 -41.90 27.36
CA ASP A 43 -23.81 -40.56 27.68
C ASP A 43 -22.45 -40.26 27.06
N TYR A 44 -21.87 -41.23 26.33
CA TYR A 44 -20.53 -41.11 25.76
C TYR A 44 -20.53 -41.34 24.26
N ILE A 45 -19.52 -40.72 23.60
CA ILE A 45 -19.22 -40.94 22.19
C ILE A 45 -17.71 -41.14 22.00
N ILE A 46 -17.36 -42.02 21.09
CA ILE A 46 -15.98 -42.37 20.76
C ILE A 46 -15.58 -41.63 19.50
N VAL A 47 -14.46 -40.95 19.55
CA VAL A 47 -13.88 -40.22 18.41
C VAL A 47 -12.45 -40.69 18.17
N GLU A 48 -12.16 -41.10 16.94
CA GLU A 48 -10.80 -41.35 16.49
C GLU A 48 -10.17 -40.02 16.03
N SER A 49 -9.06 -39.64 16.66
CA SER A 49 -8.33 -38.42 16.33
C SER A 49 -6.86 -38.55 16.71
N ASN A 50 -6.00 -37.75 16.10
CA ASN A 50 -4.58 -37.66 16.48
C ASN A 50 -4.41 -36.98 17.83
N GLU A 51 -5.27 -35.99 18.12
CA GLU A 51 -5.26 -35.15 19.33
C GLU A 51 -6.68 -35.00 19.88
N ALA A 52 -6.79 -34.74 21.17
CA ALA A 52 -8.06 -34.35 21.77
C ALA A 52 -8.48 -32.97 21.29
N PHE A 53 -9.78 -32.74 21.12
CA PHE A 53 -10.32 -31.40 20.90
C PHE A 53 -10.00 -30.50 22.09
N LYS A 54 -9.69 -29.25 21.81
CA LYS A 54 -9.32 -28.28 22.84
C LYS A 54 -10.53 -27.78 23.63
N ASN A 55 -11.61 -27.50 22.92
CA ASN A 55 -12.88 -27.05 23.49
C ASN A 55 -14.03 -27.84 22.85
N PRO A 56 -14.17 -29.11 23.21
CA PRO A 56 -15.15 -29.97 22.57
C PRO A 56 -16.59 -29.65 22.98
N THR A 57 -17.51 -29.76 22.03
CA THR A 57 -18.94 -29.73 22.25
C THR A 57 -19.62 -30.91 21.55
N TYR A 58 -20.67 -31.44 22.15
CA TYR A 58 -21.52 -32.43 21.51
C TYR A 58 -22.62 -31.75 20.70
N ASP A 59 -22.70 -32.11 19.43
CA ASP A 59 -23.78 -31.67 18.54
C ASP A 59 -24.83 -32.78 18.41
N PRO A 60 -26.00 -32.62 19.03
CA PRO A 60 -27.03 -33.64 18.99
C PRO A 60 -27.67 -33.81 17.60
N SER A 61 -27.58 -32.83 16.71
CA SER A 61 -28.13 -32.89 15.36
C SER A 61 -27.34 -33.82 14.44
N THR A 62 -26.02 -33.89 14.63
CA THR A 62 -25.11 -34.75 13.87
C THR A 62 -24.67 -35.97 14.65
N ASN A 63 -24.98 -36.03 15.95
CA ASN A 63 -24.46 -37.01 16.90
C ASN A 63 -22.92 -37.11 16.87
N MET A 64 -22.25 -35.94 16.84
CA MET A 64 -20.79 -35.86 16.76
C MET A 64 -20.22 -34.92 17.82
N ILE A 65 -18.96 -35.16 18.18
CA ILE A 65 -18.14 -34.18 18.92
C ILE A 65 -17.41 -33.32 17.90
N ARG A 66 -17.38 -32.03 18.14
CA ARG A 66 -16.61 -31.06 17.38
C ARG A 66 -15.99 -30.01 18.30
N GLU A 67 -15.09 -29.20 17.75
CA GLU A 67 -14.69 -27.98 18.44
C GLU A 67 -15.85 -26.98 18.54
N MET A 68 -15.93 -26.26 19.64
CA MET A 68 -16.84 -25.14 19.78
C MET A 68 -16.54 -24.07 18.74
N SER A 69 -17.56 -23.45 18.19
CA SER A 69 -17.42 -22.23 17.39
C SER A 69 -16.94 -21.07 18.28
N ARG A 70 -16.45 -19.98 17.63
CA ARG A 70 -16.02 -18.80 18.36
C ARG A 70 -17.15 -18.17 19.19
N GLU A 71 -18.36 -18.22 18.67
CA GLU A 71 -19.57 -17.76 19.35
C GLU A 71 -19.90 -18.64 20.57
N GLU A 72 -19.84 -19.95 20.42
CA GLU A 72 -20.05 -20.90 21.53
C GLU A 72 -19.00 -20.71 22.63
N LEU A 73 -17.73 -20.47 22.28
CA LEU A 73 -16.68 -20.17 23.24
C LEU A 73 -16.99 -18.91 24.05
N ILE A 74 -17.47 -17.85 23.37
CA ILE A 74 -17.86 -16.60 24.03
C ILE A 74 -19.09 -16.81 24.95
N GLU A 75 -20.07 -17.57 24.51
CA GLU A 75 -21.23 -17.91 25.34
C GLU A 75 -20.83 -18.61 26.64
N GLU A 76 -19.82 -19.51 26.56
CA GLU A 76 -19.25 -20.24 27.70
C GLU A 76 -18.25 -19.39 28.53
N GLY A 77 -18.00 -18.12 28.14
CA GLY A 77 -17.08 -17.21 28.83
C GLY A 77 -15.61 -17.52 28.58
N ILE A 78 -15.31 -18.25 27.51
CA ILE A 78 -13.93 -18.55 27.08
C ILE A 78 -13.44 -17.44 26.18
N GLU A 79 -12.25 -16.92 26.45
CA GLU A 79 -11.64 -15.85 25.65
C GLU A 79 -11.31 -16.36 24.25
N VAL A 80 -11.68 -15.55 23.23
CA VAL A 80 -11.38 -15.84 21.83
C VAL A 80 -10.52 -14.74 21.22
N GLN A 81 -9.68 -15.13 20.28
CA GLN A 81 -8.92 -14.16 19.51
C GLN A 81 -9.85 -13.48 18.49
N LEU A 82 -10.03 -12.16 18.63
CA LEU A 82 -10.79 -11.34 17.71
C LEU A 82 -9.92 -10.87 16.54
N GLU A 83 -10.51 -10.83 15.36
CA GLU A 83 -9.91 -10.22 14.17
C GLU A 83 -9.98 -8.69 14.24
N GLN A 84 -9.33 -8.01 13.29
CA GLN A 84 -9.49 -6.56 13.15
C GLN A 84 -10.93 -6.22 12.74
N GLY A 85 -11.52 -5.26 13.42
CA GLY A 85 -12.91 -4.88 13.21
C GLY A 85 -13.94 -5.74 13.94
N GLU A 86 -13.53 -6.73 14.72
CA GLU A 86 -14.45 -7.52 15.53
C GLU A 86 -14.47 -7.04 16.98
N VAL A 87 -15.66 -7.06 17.54
CA VAL A 87 -15.93 -6.79 18.96
C VAL A 87 -16.93 -7.79 19.51
N VAL A 88 -16.86 -8.07 20.80
CA VAL A 88 -17.88 -8.85 21.49
C VAL A 88 -18.88 -7.90 22.15
N ARG A 89 -20.16 -8.03 21.79
CA ARG A 89 -21.28 -7.35 22.46
C ARG A 89 -22.38 -8.36 22.70
N ASP A 90 -22.90 -8.39 23.90
CA ASP A 90 -23.98 -9.30 24.29
C ASP A 90 -23.70 -10.77 23.93
N LYS A 91 -22.47 -11.21 24.20
CA LYS A 91 -21.98 -12.56 23.89
C LYS A 91 -21.97 -12.93 22.40
N LYS A 92 -21.95 -11.95 21.50
CA LYS A 92 -21.88 -12.16 20.04
C LYS A 92 -20.72 -11.40 19.44
N ILE A 93 -20.11 -11.99 18.43
CA ILE A 93 -19.11 -11.30 17.62
C ILE A 93 -19.83 -10.36 16.65
N ILE A 94 -19.54 -9.07 16.75
CA ILE A 94 -20.05 -8.05 15.84
C ILE A 94 -18.87 -7.54 15.03
N ARG A 95 -19.01 -7.49 13.71
CA ARG A 95 -18.01 -6.92 12.81
C ARG A 95 -18.36 -5.48 12.49
N ILE A 96 -17.45 -4.57 12.87
CA ILE A 96 -17.52 -3.14 12.53
C ILE A 96 -16.98 -3.00 11.11
N PRO A 97 -17.79 -2.53 10.14
CA PRO A 97 -17.33 -2.41 8.77
C PRO A 97 -16.22 -1.36 8.64
N LYS A 98 -15.26 -1.61 7.75
CA LYS A 98 -14.27 -0.61 7.39
C LYS A 98 -14.96 0.59 6.72
N PRO A 99 -14.57 1.83 7.05
CA PRO A 99 -15.03 2.99 6.31
C PRO A 99 -14.52 2.95 4.86
N ASN A 100 -15.25 3.62 3.95
CA ASN A 100 -14.84 3.72 2.55
C ASN A 100 -13.68 4.73 2.41
N LYS A 101 -12.48 4.30 2.83
CA LYS A 101 -11.23 5.05 2.77
C LYS A 101 -10.09 4.11 2.38
N ASN A 102 -8.95 4.68 2.00
CA ASN A 102 -7.78 3.89 1.63
C ASN A 102 -7.32 3.02 2.82
N GLU A 103 -7.39 1.72 2.63
CA GLU A 103 -7.06 0.73 3.68
C GLU A 103 -5.62 0.83 4.21
N LYS A 104 -4.69 1.36 3.39
CA LYS A 104 -3.28 1.57 3.77
C LYS A 104 -3.13 2.46 5.01
N TYR A 105 -4.09 3.36 5.23
CA TYR A 105 -4.08 4.34 6.31
C TYR A 105 -5.12 4.06 7.39
N LEU A 106 -5.79 2.89 7.34
CA LEU A 106 -6.73 2.45 8.35
C LEU A 106 -6.04 1.57 9.38
N THR A 107 -6.29 1.85 10.65
CA THR A 107 -5.83 1.04 11.79
C THR A 107 -7.01 0.73 12.69
N TRP A 108 -7.11 -0.52 13.13
CA TRP A 108 -8.14 -0.93 14.09
C TRP A 108 -7.67 -0.63 15.52
N ASN A 109 -8.36 0.27 16.19
CA ASN A 109 -8.16 0.52 17.62
C ASN A 109 -9.06 -0.45 18.42
N ARG A 110 -8.43 -1.42 19.08
CA ARG A 110 -9.16 -2.45 19.86
C ARG A 110 -9.80 -1.91 21.13
N GLU A 111 -9.21 -0.87 21.74
CA GLU A 111 -9.69 -0.30 23.00
C GLU A 111 -10.98 0.49 22.78
N THR A 112 -11.04 1.28 21.72
CA THR A 112 -12.19 2.12 21.39
C THR A 112 -13.17 1.44 20.44
N ALA A 113 -12.79 0.30 19.87
CA ALA A 113 -13.55 -0.43 18.86
C ALA A 113 -13.93 0.43 17.64
N VAL A 114 -12.95 1.18 17.13
CA VAL A 114 -13.13 2.11 16.00
C VAL A 114 -12.00 1.93 14.98
N TRP A 115 -12.34 2.08 13.71
CA TRP A 115 -11.35 2.25 12.65
C TRP A 115 -10.83 3.69 12.66
N GLU A 116 -9.55 3.85 12.95
CA GLU A 116 -8.84 5.13 12.91
C GLU A 116 -8.20 5.33 11.53
N TYR A 117 -8.35 6.53 10.98
CA TYR A 117 -7.78 6.90 9.70
C TYR A 117 -6.66 7.91 9.88
N ASP A 118 -5.45 7.55 9.46
CA ASP A 118 -4.27 8.41 9.55
C ASP A 118 -4.18 9.33 8.30
N SER A 119 -4.96 10.40 8.32
CA SER A 119 -4.96 11.42 7.26
C SER A 119 -3.63 12.18 7.15
N LYS A 120 -2.87 12.25 8.25
CA LYS A 120 -1.55 12.89 8.23
C LYS A 120 -0.56 12.05 7.42
N ARG A 121 -0.49 10.76 7.70
CA ARG A 121 0.37 9.83 6.97
C ARG A 121 0.00 9.77 5.49
N GLU A 122 -1.29 9.77 5.16
CA GLU A 122 -1.74 9.85 3.77
C GLU A 122 -1.23 11.09 3.06
N LYS A 123 -1.34 12.25 3.72
CA LYS A 123 -0.86 13.53 3.19
C LYS A 123 0.66 13.55 3.04
N ASP A 124 1.38 13.03 4.01
CA ASP A 124 2.85 12.95 3.97
C ASP A 124 3.32 12.03 2.82
N ASP A 125 2.69 10.87 2.64
CA ASP A 125 2.98 9.95 1.53
C ASP A 125 2.68 10.60 0.17
N TYR A 126 1.56 11.32 0.07
CA TYR A 126 1.20 12.05 -1.14
C TYR A 126 2.21 13.16 -1.47
N PHE A 127 2.64 13.94 -0.48
CA PHE A 127 3.66 14.98 -0.68
C PHE A 127 5.00 14.40 -1.12
N ASN A 128 5.40 13.27 -0.54
CA ASN A 128 6.61 12.56 -0.97
C ASN A 128 6.51 12.09 -2.44
N LEU A 129 5.33 11.61 -2.85
CA LEU A 129 5.09 11.25 -4.26
C LEU A 129 5.21 12.47 -5.18
N VAL A 130 4.61 13.61 -4.82
CA VAL A 130 4.72 14.86 -5.59
C VAL A 130 6.18 15.30 -5.71
N ASP A 131 6.97 15.21 -4.62
CA ASP A 131 8.40 15.53 -4.64
C ASP A 131 9.20 14.59 -5.54
N GLN A 132 8.88 13.30 -5.54
CA GLN A 132 9.48 12.33 -6.45
C GLN A 132 9.20 12.71 -7.91
N LEU A 133 7.93 12.95 -8.26
CA LEU A 133 7.52 13.30 -9.62
C LEU A 133 8.15 14.62 -10.10
N LYS A 134 8.25 15.61 -9.21
CA LYS A 134 8.99 16.85 -9.47
C LYS A 134 10.44 16.57 -9.83
N ASN A 135 11.15 15.77 -9.03
CA ASN A 135 12.55 15.44 -9.28
C ASN A 135 12.73 14.67 -10.59
N GLU A 136 11.82 13.74 -10.90
CA GLU A 136 11.80 13.05 -12.19
C GLU A 136 11.60 14.02 -13.37
N ALA A 137 10.71 15.01 -13.23
CA ALA A 137 10.48 16.02 -14.26
C ALA A 137 11.71 16.93 -14.46
N LEU A 138 12.38 17.33 -13.38
CA LEU A 138 13.64 18.11 -13.44
C LEU A 138 14.78 17.31 -14.10
N GLU A 139 14.93 16.02 -13.77
CA GLU A 139 15.94 15.16 -14.40
C GLU A 139 15.61 14.87 -15.87
N TYR A 140 14.35 14.73 -16.21
CA TYR A 140 13.94 14.59 -17.60
C TYR A 140 14.29 15.83 -18.40
N GLY A 141 14.01 17.02 -17.89
CA GLY A 141 14.17 18.29 -18.60
C GLY A 141 13.03 18.54 -19.60
N PHE A 142 13.34 19.22 -20.70
CA PHE A 142 12.37 19.62 -21.71
C PHE A 142 12.90 19.37 -23.14
N ASP A 143 12.02 19.37 -24.12
CA ASP A 143 12.39 19.24 -25.51
C ASP A 143 12.62 20.64 -26.10
N TYR A 144 13.80 20.87 -26.68
CA TYR A 144 14.16 22.07 -27.42
C TYR A 144 14.50 21.71 -28.86
N LYS A 145 13.78 22.27 -29.83
CA LYS A 145 13.94 21.96 -31.26
C LYS A 145 13.95 20.43 -31.54
N ASN A 146 13.05 19.68 -30.91
CA ASN A 146 12.91 18.23 -30.98
C ASN A 146 14.08 17.43 -30.36
N HIS A 147 14.94 18.05 -29.55
CA HIS A 147 16.02 17.39 -28.85
C HIS A 147 15.86 17.60 -27.35
N ARG A 148 16.04 16.54 -26.58
CA ARG A 148 15.88 16.59 -25.13
C ARG A 148 17.04 17.30 -24.47
N GLN A 149 16.73 18.35 -23.70
CA GLN A 149 17.67 19.10 -22.88
C GLN A 149 17.38 18.89 -21.39
N ARG A 150 18.38 18.42 -20.65
CA ARG A 150 18.32 18.37 -19.18
C ARG A 150 18.48 19.77 -18.59
N LEU A 151 17.88 19.95 -17.39
CA LEU A 151 17.84 21.23 -16.68
C LEU A 151 18.48 21.14 -15.28
N ARG A 152 19.46 20.27 -15.11
CA ARG A 152 20.23 20.21 -13.87
C ARG A 152 21.07 21.46 -13.71
N THR A 153 21.41 21.82 -12.48
CA THR A 153 22.26 22.99 -12.19
C THR A 153 23.51 23.06 -13.06
N LYS A 154 24.18 21.92 -13.26
CA LYS A 154 25.38 21.87 -14.12
C LYS A 154 25.07 22.17 -15.59
N ASP A 155 23.92 21.76 -16.10
CA ASP A 155 23.54 22.02 -17.49
C ASP A 155 23.28 23.51 -17.71
N LEU A 156 22.60 24.17 -16.77
CA LEU A 156 22.39 25.62 -16.79
C LEU A 156 23.72 26.40 -16.70
N ILE A 157 24.65 25.97 -15.84
CA ILE A 157 25.98 26.59 -15.72
C ILE A 157 26.75 26.46 -17.03
N TYR A 158 26.70 25.29 -17.69
CA TYR A 158 27.36 25.11 -18.98
C TYR A 158 26.76 25.96 -20.09
N MET A 159 25.43 26.17 -20.10
CA MET A 159 24.80 27.11 -21.04
C MET A 159 25.29 28.53 -20.81
N GLU A 160 25.34 29.00 -19.55
CA GLU A 160 25.84 30.33 -19.21
C GLU A 160 27.31 30.51 -19.60
N ILE A 161 28.18 29.53 -19.30
CA ILE A 161 29.57 29.55 -19.68
C ILE A 161 29.76 29.59 -21.20
N SER A 162 28.94 28.83 -21.95
CA SER A 162 28.97 28.81 -23.41
C SER A 162 28.56 30.15 -24.01
N ILE A 163 27.49 30.77 -23.49
CA ILE A 163 27.04 32.10 -23.87
C ILE A 163 28.20 33.11 -23.67
N LYS A 164 28.75 33.18 -22.46
CA LYS A 164 29.86 34.09 -22.14
C LYS A 164 31.11 33.87 -23.02
N SER A 165 31.43 32.61 -23.30
CA SER A 165 32.57 32.26 -24.16
C SER A 165 32.38 32.75 -25.59
N LEU A 166 31.18 32.58 -26.15
CA LEU A 166 30.82 33.07 -27.49
C LEU A 166 30.83 34.62 -27.56
N GLU A 167 30.33 35.30 -26.53
CA GLU A 167 30.37 36.76 -26.43
C GLU A 167 31.82 37.31 -26.40
N ILE A 168 32.69 36.67 -25.61
CA ILE A 168 34.12 37.02 -25.57
C ILE A 168 34.75 36.78 -26.95
N GLY A 169 34.45 35.65 -27.57
CA GLY A 169 34.91 35.34 -28.93
C GLY A 169 34.47 36.39 -29.96
N LYS A 170 33.19 36.79 -29.91
CA LYS A 170 32.65 37.87 -30.77
C LYS A 170 33.39 39.20 -30.56
N LYS A 171 33.67 39.57 -29.31
CA LYS A 171 34.43 40.81 -29.00
C LYS A 171 35.82 40.77 -29.59
N LYS A 172 36.50 39.58 -29.56
CA LYS A 172 37.86 39.40 -30.07
C LYS A 172 37.92 39.34 -31.60
N THR A 173 37.00 38.58 -32.22
CA THR A 173 37.05 38.28 -33.65
C THR A 173 36.21 39.21 -34.52
N LYS A 174 35.31 39.99 -33.90
CA LYS A 174 34.29 40.80 -34.54
C LYS A 174 33.31 40.02 -35.41
N LYS A 175 33.20 38.71 -35.18
CA LYS A 175 32.32 37.77 -35.92
C LYS A 175 31.36 37.09 -34.95
N ASP A 176 30.14 36.80 -35.41
CA ASP A 176 29.22 35.95 -34.70
C ASP A 176 29.73 34.50 -34.80
N LEU A 177 29.96 33.93 -33.63
CA LEU A 177 30.47 32.57 -33.49
C LEU A 177 29.33 31.63 -33.10
N LYS A 178 29.50 30.36 -33.43
CA LYS A 178 28.64 29.28 -32.96
C LYS A 178 29.52 28.22 -32.29
N SER A 179 28.99 27.57 -31.27
CA SER A 179 29.54 26.35 -30.67
C SER A 179 28.60 25.19 -30.87
N THR A 180 29.14 23.99 -30.96
CA THR A 180 28.30 22.79 -30.99
C THR A 180 27.82 22.48 -29.59
N TRP A 181 26.49 22.50 -29.41
CA TRP A 181 25.81 22.06 -28.20
C TRP A 181 25.36 20.62 -28.37
N TYR A 182 25.61 19.76 -27.37
CA TYR A 182 25.23 18.36 -27.39
C TYR A 182 24.03 18.14 -26.45
N PHE A 183 22.92 17.68 -27.01
CA PHE A 183 21.71 17.33 -26.30
C PHE A 183 21.84 15.96 -25.62
N GLN A 184 20.84 15.60 -24.81
CA GLN A 184 20.80 14.35 -24.09
C GLN A 184 20.80 13.10 -24.99
N ASP A 185 20.21 13.20 -26.18
CA ASP A 185 20.17 12.14 -27.22
C ASP A 185 21.50 12.00 -27.99
N GLY A 186 22.51 12.81 -27.64
CA GLY A 186 23.84 12.85 -28.30
C GLY A 186 23.86 13.69 -29.58
N PHE A 187 22.76 14.30 -29.97
CA PHE A 187 22.73 15.17 -31.16
C PHE A 187 23.48 16.46 -30.89
N GLY A 188 24.37 16.84 -31.82
CA GLY A 188 25.14 18.08 -31.77
C GLY A 188 24.56 19.14 -32.70
N MET A 189 24.19 20.31 -32.16
CA MET A 189 23.64 21.43 -32.92
C MET A 189 24.53 22.64 -32.81
N PRO A 190 24.87 23.31 -33.95
CA PRO A 190 25.56 24.59 -33.91
C PRO A 190 24.66 25.70 -33.33
N MET A 191 24.99 26.20 -32.14
CA MET A 191 24.20 27.19 -31.41
C MET A 191 24.95 28.53 -31.37
N SER A 192 24.24 29.61 -31.65
CA SER A 192 24.67 30.99 -31.42
C SER A 192 24.41 31.41 -29.96
N VAL A 193 24.88 32.60 -29.58
CA VAL A 193 24.52 33.24 -28.29
C VAL A 193 22.99 33.28 -28.15
N THR A 194 22.31 33.80 -29.15
CA THR A 194 20.83 33.94 -29.11
C THR A 194 20.13 32.59 -28.99
N ASP A 195 20.58 31.55 -29.71
CA ASP A 195 20.01 30.19 -29.58
C ASP A 195 20.18 29.64 -28.15
N LEU A 196 21.34 29.84 -27.52
CA LEU A 196 21.62 29.39 -26.16
C LEU A 196 20.83 30.20 -25.11
N GLU A 197 20.71 31.52 -25.29
CA GLU A 197 19.90 32.39 -24.44
C GLU A 197 18.41 31.98 -24.49
N ASP A 198 17.89 31.73 -25.68
CA ASP A 198 16.52 31.28 -25.91
C ASP A 198 16.27 29.92 -25.25
N MET A 199 17.19 28.96 -25.43
CA MET A 199 17.10 27.66 -24.77
C MET A 199 17.17 27.78 -23.24
N MET A 200 18.05 28.63 -22.69
CA MET A 200 18.19 28.85 -21.25
C MET A 200 16.94 29.53 -20.67
N PHE A 201 16.39 30.53 -21.36
CA PHE A 201 15.16 31.20 -20.96
C PHE A 201 13.98 30.21 -20.92
N SER A 202 13.78 29.47 -22.01
CA SER A 202 12.72 28.47 -22.11
C SER A 202 12.85 27.39 -21.03
N GLY A 203 14.06 26.89 -20.81
CA GLY A 203 14.35 25.92 -19.75
C GLY A 203 14.06 26.45 -18.34
N THR A 204 14.40 27.72 -18.07
CA THR A 204 14.10 28.36 -16.78
C THR A 204 12.58 28.50 -16.55
N MET A 205 11.84 28.87 -17.58
CA MET A 205 10.37 28.94 -17.51
C MET A 205 9.75 27.56 -17.31
N PHE A 206 10.34 26.52 -17.91
CA PHE A 206 9.90 25.13 -17.68
C PHE A 206 10.16 24.69 -16.23
N ILE A 207 11.32 25.00 -15.66
CA ILE A 207 11.62 24.76 -14.23
C ILE A 207 10.57 25.45 -13.35
N GLN A 208 10.26 26.72 -13.62
CA GLN A 208 9.23 27.44 -12.87
C GLN A 208 7.87 26.74 -12.94
N SER A 209 7.54 26.18 -14.10
CA SER A 209 6.28 25.44 -14.29
C SER A 209 6.25 24.14 -13.49
N ILE A 210 7.39 23.47 -13.33
CA ILE A 210 7.52 22.29 -12.46
C ILE A 210 7.25 22.67 -10.99
N PHE A 211 7.83 23.75 -10.49
CA PHE A 211 7.58 24.22 -9.12
C PHE A 211 6.13 24.70 -8.91
N ASN A 212 5.54 25.35 -9.91
CA ASN A 212 4.13 25.73 -9.86
C ASN A 212 3.22 24.49 -9.83
N THR A 213 3.60 23.43 -10.56
CA THR A 213 2.89 22.14 -10.54
C THR A 213 2.99 21.46 -9.18
N GLU A 214 4.18 21.44 -8.58
CA GLU A 214 4.37 20.95 -7.21
C GLU A 214 3.45 21.68 -6.24
N SER A 215 3.47 23.02 -6.27
CA SER A 215 2.61 23.84 -5.42
C SER A 215 1.14 23.51 -5.63
N PHE A 216 0.68 23.43 -6.88
CA PHE A 216 -0.70 23.09 -7.23
C PHE A 216 -1.12 21.75 -6.60
N PHE A 217 -0.34 20.69 -6.78
CA PHE A 217 -0.70 19.39 -6.23
C PHE A 217 -0.65 19.36 -4.69
N LYS A 218 0.24 20.12 -4.06
CA LYS A 218 0.35 20.16 -2.60
C LYS A 218 -0.68 21.05 -1.90
N THR A 219 -1.25 22.05 -2.60
CA THR A 219 -2.13 23.05 -1.99
C THR A 219 -3.58 22.99 -2.48
N GLU A 220 -3.80 22.62 -3.73
CA GLU A 220 -5.10 22.72 -4.40
C GLU A 220 -5.79 21.35 -4.57
N ILE A 221 -5.04 20.28 -4.39
CA ILE A 221 -5.54 18.90 -4.63
C ILE A 221 -5.48 18.10 -3.34
N GLU A 222 -6.60 17.46 -3.01
CA GLU A 222 -6.62 16.45 -1.93
C GLU A 222 -5.79 15.23 -2.32
N PRO A 223 -5.18 14.54 -1.35
CA PRO A 223 -4.39 13.33 -1.60
C PRO A 223 -5.15 12.30 -2.45
N LYS A 224 -4.51 11.87 -3.53
CA LYS A 224 -5.04 10.88 -4.47
C LYS A 224 -3.90 10.08 -5.10
N GLU A 225 -4.23 9.05 -5.84
CA GLU A 225 -3.26 8.44 -6.74
C GLU A 225 -2.87 9.46 -7.82
N LEU A 226 -1.58 9.68 -8.01
CA LEU A 226 -1.02 10.61 -8.97
C LEU A 226 0.03 9.90 -9.82
N THR A 227 -0.11 9.99 -11.14
CA THR A 227 0.80 9.39 -12.11
C THR A 227 1.81 10.41 -12.63
N ILE A 228 2.95 9.93 -13.16
CA ILE A 228 3.92 10.79 -13.84
C ILE A 228 3.32 11.47 -15.07
N SER A 229 2.37 10.85 -15.76
CA SER A 229 1.69 11.45 -16.91
C SER A 229 0.85 12.65 -16.46
N GLU A 230 0.00 12.49 -15.44
CA GLU A 230 -0.82 13.60 -14.90
C GLU A 230 0.05 14.76 -14.41
N PHE A 231 1.17 14.46 -13.76
CA PHE A 231 2.11 15.51 -13.33
C PHE A 231 2.71 16.24 -14.52
N LYS A 232 3.18 15.54 -15.56
CA LYS A 232 3.75 16.14 -16.77
C LYS A 232 2.72 16.94 -17.57
N ASP A 233 1.50 16.44 -17.69
CA ASP A 233 0.41 17.16 -18.37
C ASP A 233 0.13 18.51 -17.69
N LYS A 234 0.14 18.51 -16.35
CA LYS A 234 -0.02 19.76 -15.60
C LYS A 234 1.19 20.69 -15.74
N VAL A 235 2.41 20.16 -15.77
CA VAL A 235 3.62 20.96 -16.07
C VAL A 235 3.49 21.64 -17.42
N ASN A 236 3.09 20.92 -18.47
CA ASN A 236 2.93 21.44 -19.81
C ASN A 236 1.82 22.51 -19.88
N GLU A 237 0.69 22.27 -19.22
CA GLU A 237 -0.40 23.26 -19.10
C GLU A 237 0.11 24.57 -18.49
N LEU A 238 0.78 24.50 -17.33
CA LEU A 238 1.28 25.67 -16.63
C LEU A 238 2.44 26.32 -17.38
N HIS A 239 3.28 25.54 -18.07
CA HIS A 239 4.34 26.08 -18.92
C HIS A 239 3.77 26.92 -20.07
N ASN A 240 2.74 26.43 -20.75
CA ASN A 240 2.07 27.17 -21.81
C ASN A 240 1.46 28.50 -21.28
N LEU A 241 0.89 28.48 -20.08
CA LEU A 241 0.37 29.71 -19.44
C LEU A 241 1.49 30.70 -19.12
N VAL A 242 2.61 30.24 -18.58
CA VAL A 242 3.78 31.10 -18.29
C VAL A 242 4.35 31.66 -19.58
N MET A 243 4.53 30.88 -20.63
CA MET A 243 5.07 31.34 -21.91
C MET A 243 4.15 32.37 -22.58
N LYS A 244 2.84 32.22 -22.53
CA LYS A 244 1.88 33.23 -23.00
C LYS A 244 2.01 34.54 -22.22
N ALA A 245 2.15 34.45 -20.89
CA ALA A 245 2.26 35.64 -20.03
C ALA A 245 3.54 36.46 -20.29
N VAL A 246 4.64 35.81 -20.71
CA VAL A 246 5.90 36.49 -21.03
C VAL A 246 6.07 36.81 -22.52
N GLY A 247 5.03 36.64 -23.33
CA GLY A 247 5.06 36.91 -24.79
C GLY A 247 5.85 35.90 -25.61
N GLY A 248 6.09 34.72 -25.07
CA GLY A 248 6.76 33.62 -25.75
C GLY A 248 5.83 32.83 -26.67
N ASN A 249 6.40 32.04 -27.59
CA ASN A 249 5.63 31.17 -28.47
C ASN A 249 5.17 29.93 -27.68
N GLU A 250 3.95 29.44 -28.00
CA GLU A 250 3.47 28.17 -27.47
C GLU A 250 4.37 27.02 -27.93
N TRP A 251 4.72 26.15 -27.03
CA TRP A 251 5.38 24.88 -27.36
C TRP A 251 4.37 23.96 -28.05
N LYS A 252 4.73 23.51 -29.23
CA LYS A 252 3.98 22.51 -29.97
C LYS A 252 4.68 21.17 -29.91
#